data_d177f14c0623d997ae512db945dca897
#
_entry.id   d177f14c0623d997ae512db945dca897
#
_cell.length_a   1.000
_cell.length_b   1.000
_cell.length_c   1.000
_cell.angle_alpha   90.00
_cell.angle_beta   90.00
_cell.angle_gamma   90.00
#
_symmetry.space_group_name_H-M   'P 1'
#
loop_
_entity.id
_entity.type
_entity.pdbx_description
1 polymer ?
#
loop_
_entity_poly.entity_id
_entity_poly.type
_entity_poly.pdbx_seq_one_letter_code
_entity_poly.pdbx_strand_id
1 'polypeptide(L)'
;TIVGPDSGNLTIYGVGMQGLKAPRAPLYMGNSGTALRLLAGLLAAQPFESRLTGDESLSARPMGRIVKPLAEMGATIEMTAAGTPPMQIRGADLKGIDYDMPVASAQVKSSLLLAGLFAEGTTRVTEPAICRDHTERMLRGFGYELEGGYPEPEVSLYGGGTLRASSIDVPADISSAAFFLVAAAITPGARLTLHHVGVNPTRTGVLEILRQMGAELSLENECEVGGEPVADININYAPLAGIEIDPALVPLAIDEFPALFVAAACADGRTVLRGAEELRVKESDRIEVMATGLRQLGISVETFEDGIAIEGASALGGATIDSHGDHRIAMAFAVASLRAESEITVQQCQNVATSFPGFVALAAEAGLNIEEIAD
;
A
#
# COMPACT_ATOMS: atom_id res chain seq x y z
N THR A 1 -6.72 -19.51 18.08
CA THR A 1 -7.40 -20.34 17.05
C THR A 1 -8.00 -19.43 16.00
N ILE A 2 -7.79 -19.77 14.73
CA ILE A 2 -8.36 -19.07 13.57
C ILE A 2 -9.29 -20.06 12.87
N VAL A 3 -10.51 -19.64 12.57
CA VAL A 3 -11.53 -20.42 11.86
C VAL A 3 -11.96 -19.66 10.63
N GLY A 4 -11.93 -20.29 9.49
CA GLY A 4 -12.17 -19.70 8.18
C GLY A 4 -10.87 -19.58 7.36
N PRO A 5 -10.90 -18.83 6.23
CA PRO A 5 -12.05 -18.06 5.74
C PRO A 5 -13.12 -18.94 5.07
N ASP A 6 -14.34 -18.83 5.53
CA ASP A 6 -15.49 -19.45 4.86
C ASP A 6 -16.34 -18.34 4.25
N SER A 7 -16.49 -18.34 2.94
CA SER A 7 -17.22 -17.28 2.21
C SER A 7 -16.76 -15.85 2.59
N GLY A 8 -15.44 -15.66 2.78
CA GLY A 8 -14.87 -14.39 3.19
C GLY A 8 -14.91 -14.09 4.69
N ASN A 9 -15.55 -14.91 5.51
CA ASN A 9 -15.64 -14.70 6.95
C ASN A 9 -14.52 -15.41 7.71
N LEU A 10 -13.91 -14.69 8.65
CA LEU A 10 -12.81 -15.18 9.48
C LEU A 10 -13.11 -14.91 10.95
N THR A 11 -13.03 -15.93 11.81
CA THR A 11 -13.11 -15.77 13.26
C THR A 11 -11.76 -16.02 13.90
N ILE A 12 -11.26 -15.02 14.63
CA ILE A 12 -9.99 -15.08 15.35
C ILE A 12 -10.28 -15.14 16.85
N TYR A 13 -9.95 -16.26 17.49
CA TYR A 13 -10.00 -16.37 18.94
C TYR A 13 -8.70 -15.81 19.51
N GLY A 14 -8.77 -14.59 20.02
CA GLY A 14 -7.62 -13.88 20.59
C GLY A 14 -7.02 -14.63 21.79
N VAL A 15 -5.75 -14.36 22.06
CA VAL A 15 -4.98 -14.99 23.16
C VAL A 15 -4.66 -13.99 24.29
N GLY A 16 -5.18 -12.77 24.19
CA GLY A 16 -4.86 -11.66 25.11
C GLY A 16 -3.46 -11.13 24.90
N MET A 17 -3.11 -10.09 25.64
CA MET A 17 -1.83 -9.38 25.49
C MET A 17 -0.61 -10.24 25.75
N GLN A 18 -0.72 -11.26 26.61
CA GLN A 18 0.42 -12.12 27.04
C GLN A 18 0.28 -13.58 26.58
N GLY A 19 -0.67 -13.88 25.69
CA GLY A 19 -0.95 -15.27 25.31
C GLY A 19 -0.18 -15.79 24.10
N LEU A 20 0.65 -14.97 23.46
CA LEU A 20 1.50 -15.42 22.36
C LEU A 20 2.56 -16.41 22.89
N LYS A 21 2.96 -17.34 22.04
CA LYS A 21 3.94 -18.38 22.36
C LYS A 21 5.09 -18.35 21.37
N ALA A 22 6.27 -18.76 21.83
CA ALA A 22 7.43 -18.90 20.96
C ALA A 22 7.10 -19.74 19.70
N PRO A 23 7.42 -19.26 18.50
CA PRO A 23 7.23 -20.03 17.29
C PRO A 23 8.16 -21.25 17.25
N ARG A 24 7.66 -22.36 16.71
CA ARG A 24 8.44 -23.61 16.58
C ARG A 24 9.44 -23.60 15.44
N ALA A 25 9.27 -22.67 14.49
CA ALA A 25 10.09 -22.51 13.30
C ALA A 25 10.17 -21.02 12.94
N PRO A 26 11.11 -20.61 12.07
CA PRO A 26 11.12 -19.25 11.53
C PRO A 26 9.76 -18.87 10.93
N LEU A 27 9.35 -17.65 11.19
CA LEU A 27 8.13 -17.08 10.64
C LEU A 27 8.43 -16.55 9.22
N TYR A 28 7.86 -17.19 8.22
CA TYR A 28 8.06 -16.84 6.82
C TYR A 28 7.02 -15.83 6.36
N MET A 29 7.46 -14.66 5.90
CA MET A 29 6.61 -13.52 5.53
C MET A 29 6.36 -13.41 4.01
N GLY A 30 6.80 -14.37 3.20
CA GLY A 30 6.76 -14.25 1.74
C GLY A 30 7.52 -13.01 1.28
N ASN A 31 6.87 -12.17 0.46
CA ASN A 31 7.40 -10.88 0.01
C ASN A 31 6.86 -9.69 0.84
N SER A 32 6.10 -9.95 1.92
CA SER A 32 5.42 -8.89 2.69
C SER A 32 6.36 -8.12 3.63
N GLY A 33 6.89 -7.00 3.16
CA GLY A 33 7.63 -6.06 4.01
C GLY A 33 6.77 -5.46 5.13
N THR A 34 5.47 -5.31 4.92
CA THR A 34 4.53 -4.82 5.94
C THR A 34 4.41 -5.82 7.07
N ALA A 35 4.10 -7.09 6.78
CA ALA A 35 3.99 -8.12 7.81
C ALA A 35 5.28 -8.23 8.62
N LEU A 36 6.43 -8.26 7.98
CA LEU A 36 7.72 -8.37 8.65
C LEU A 36 7.98 -7.18 9.58
N ARG A 37 7.73 -5.95 9.13
CA ARG A 37 8.00 -4.75 9.92
C ARG A 37 7.04 -4.58 11.10
N LEU A 38 5.74 -4.78 10.88
CA LEU A 38 4.74 -4.66 11.95
C LEU A 38 4.94 -5.74 13.03
N LEU A 39 5.15 -6.99 12.60
CA LEU A 39 5.39 -8.09 13.53
C LEU A 39 6.71 -7.94 14.30
N ALA A 40 7.72 -7.28 13.73
CA ALA A 40 8.95 -7.00 14.47
C ALA A 40 8.68 -6.16 15.72
N GLY A 41 7.81 -5.13 15.64
CA GLY A 41 7.39 -4.34 16.79
C GLY A 41 6.66 -5.18 17.84
N LEU A 42 5.68 -5.96 17.41
CA LEU A 42 4.93 -6.86 18.30
C LEU A 42 5.82 -7.89 18.99
N LEU A 43 6.72 -8.52 18.25
CA LEU A 43 7.57 -9.60 18.74
C LEU A 43 8.72 -9.10 19.62
N ALA A 44 9.15 -7.85 19.44
CA ALA A 44 10.17 -7.22 20.28
C ALA A 44 9.78 -7.14 21.77
N ALA A 45 8.48 -7.13 22.06
CA ALA A 45 7.93 -7.08 23.41
C ALA A 45 7.57 -8.46 24.00
N GLN A 46 7.78 -9.56 23.28
CA GLN A 46 7.35 -10.87 23.75
C GLN A 46 8.47 -11.58 24.54
N PRO A 47 8.16 -12.37 25.59
CA PRO A 47 9.15 -13.02 26.46
C PRO A 47 9.80 -14.25 25.82
N PHE A 48 10.09 -14.22 24.51
CA PHE A 48 10.69 -15.33 23.76
C PHE A 48 11.47 -14.82 22.54
N GLU A 49 12.27 -15.71 21.98
CA GLU A 49 12.97 -15.45 20.72
C GLU A 49 12.11 -15.82 19.51
N SER A 50 12.24 -15.04 18.45
CA SER A 50 11.60 -15.31 17.16
C SER A 50 12.52 -14.96 16.00
N ARG A 51 12.32 -15.63 14.86
CA ARG A 51 13.07 -15.37 13.64
C ARG A 51 12.11 -15.08 12.50
N LEU A 52 12.28 -13.92 11.86
CA LEU A 52 11.51 -13.52 10.68
C LEU A 52 12.34 -13.72 9.42
N THR A 53 11.72 -14.32 8.40
CA THR A 53 12.34 -14.60 7.09
C THR A 53 11.38 -14.20 5.97
N GLY A 54 11.87 -14.12 4.75
CA GLY A 54 11.06 -13.83 3.57
C GLY A 54 11.63 -14.49 2.32
N ASP A 55 11.01 -14.21 1.19
CA ASP A 55 11.53 -14.59 -0.12
C ASP A 55 12.79 -13.78 -0.50
N GLU A 56 13.30 -13.99 -1.69
CA GLU A 56 14.48 -13.32 -2.21
C GLU A 56 14.28 -11.80 -2.26
N SER A 57 13.12 -11.33 -2.72
CA SER A 57 12.78 -9.91 -2.81
C SER A 57 12.75 -9.25 -1.43
N LEU A 58 12.07 -9.86 -0.44
CA LEU A 58 12.01 -9.33 0.92
C LEU A 58 13.38 -9.38 1.60
N SER A 59 14.17 -10.43 1.35
CA SER A 59 15.51 -10.62 1.92
C SER A 59 16.53 -9.58 1.44
N ALA A 60 16.25 -8.87 0.35
CA ALA A 60 17.07 -7.76 -0.14
C ALA A 60 16.68 -6.39 0.44
N ARG A 61 15.53 -6.28 1.13
CA ARG A 61 15.02 -4.99 1.62
C ARG A 61 15.68 -4.57 2.93
N PRO A 62 16.11 -3.28 3.07
CA PRO A 62 16.71 -2.77 4.30
C PRO A 62 15.67 -2.67 5.44
N MET A 63 16.08 -3.08 6.65
CA MET A 63 15.25 -3.07 7.86
C MET A 63 15.71 -2.09 8.94
N GLY A 64 16.79 -1.37 8.69
CA GLY A 64 17.38 -0.45 9.67
C GLY A 64 16.42 0.61 10.21
N ARG A 65 15.44 1.04 9.37
CA ARG A 65 14.45 2.06 9.76
C ARG A 65 13.56 1.65 10.94
N ILE A 66 13.30 0.35 11.12
CA ILE A 66 12.52 -0.17 12.27
C ILE A 66 13.41 -0.66 13.39
N VAL A 67 14.57 -1.24 13.07
CA VAL A 67 15.45 -1.84 14.08
C VAL A 67 16.05 -0.77 14.98
N LYS A 68 16.44 0.38 14.44
CA LYS A 68 17.01 1.47 15.21
C LYS A 68 16.07 1.95 16.33
N PRO A 69 14.84 2.44 16.06
CA PRO A 69 13.96 2.89 17.13
C PRO A 69 13.49 1.76 18.06
N LEU A 70 13.30 0.53 17.58
CA LEU A 70 13.00 -0.60 18.46
C LEU A 70 14.16 -0.91 19.42
N ALA A 71 15.41 -0.74 18.99
CA ALA A 71 16.57 -0.86 19.87
C ALA A 71 16.62 0.27 20.93
N GLU A 72 16.19 1.50 20.58
CA GLU A 72 16.03 2.61 21.53
C GLU A 72 14.95 2.29 22.59
N MET A 73 13.89 1.54 22.22
CA MET A 73 12.91 1.01 23.17
C MET A 73 13.48 -0.12 24.07
N GLY A 74 14.64 -0.69 23.75
CA GLY A 74 15.26 -1.77 24.49
C GLY A 74 15.25 -3.14 23.81
N ALA A 75 14.73 -3.25 22.57
CA ALA A 75 14.72 -4.51 21.83
C ALA A 75 16.13 -4.93 21.39
N THR A 76 16.37 -6.24 21.34
CA THR A 76 17.57 -6.82 20.73
C THR A 76 17.20 -7.50 19.41
N ILE A 77 17.68 -6.94 18.30
CA ILE A 77 17.36 -7.43 16.95
C ILE A 77 18.66 -7.59 16.17
N GLU A 78 18.93 -8.82 15.74
CA GLU A 78 20.08 -9.15 14.90
C GLU A 78 19.63 -9.35 13.45
N MET A 79 20.42 -8.87 12.51
CA MET A 79 20.19 -8.94 11.06
C MET A 79 21.44 -9.43 10.35
N THR A 80 21.37 -9.58 9.03
CA THR A 80 22.56 -9.77 8.20
C THR A 80 23.49 -8.55 8.29
N ALA A 81 24.74 -8.71 7.93
CA ALA A 81 25.70 -7.59 7.88
C ALA A 81 25.26 -6.45 6.93
N ALA A 82 24.40 -6.76 5.94
CA ALA A 82 23.81 -5.78 5.04
C ALA A 82 22.60 -5.04 5.63
N GLY A 83 22.13 -5.39 6.85
CA GLY A 83 20.97 -4.79 7.49
C GLY A 83 19.63 -5.25 6.89
N THR A 84 19.59 -6.47 6.37
CA THR A 84 18.43 -7.09 5.73
C THR A 84 18.01 -8.37 6.47
N PRO A 85 16.82 -8.95 6.17
CA PRO A 85 16.43 -10.25 6.72
C PRO A 85 17.45 -11.38 6.38
N PRO A 86 17.50 -12.48 7.17
CA PRO A 86 16.60 -12.79 8.29
C PRO A 86 16.85 -11.91 9.52
N MET A 87 15.77 -11.66 10.28
CA MET A 87 15.83 -10.92 11.54
C MET A 87 15.64 -11.88 12.71
N GLN A 88 16.60 -11.89 13.65
CA GLN A 88 16.47 -12.59 14.92
C GLN A 88 16.08 -11.57 15.99
N ILE A 89 14.94 -11.78 16.63
CA ILE A 89 14.37 -10.87 17.62
C ILE A 89 14.38 -11.57 18.97
N ARG A 90 14.99 -10.97 19.96
CA ARG A 90 14.88 -11.35 21.36
C ARG A 90 13.97 -10.36 22.05
N GLY A 91 12.89 -10.87 22.61
CA GLY A 91 11.96 -10.04 23.33
C GLY A 91 12.56 -9.47 24.61
N ALA A 92 12.12 -8.27 24.96
CA ALA A 92 12.60 -7.52 26.11
C ALA A 92 11.45 -6.76 26.78
N ASP A 93 11.69 -6.32 28.02
CA ASP A 93 10.85 -5.32 28.69
C ASP A 93 11.12 -3.97 28.02
N LEU A 94 10.22 -3.55 27.16
CA LEU A 94 10.38 -2.32 26.39
C LEU A 94 10.02 -1.09 27.22
N LYS A 95 10.65 0.03 26.87
CA LYS A 95 10.29 1.37 27.38
C LYS A 95 9.73 2.21 26.26
N GLY A 96 8.74 3.05 26.60
CA GLY A 96 8.22 4.07 25.69
C GLY A 96 9.33 5.05 25.29
N ILE A 97 9.24 5.60 24.10
CA ILE A 97 10.18 6.59 23.56
C ILE A 97 9.42 7.73 22.88
N ASP A 98 10.04 8.89 22.81
CA ASP A 98 9.65 9.97 21.89
C ASP A 98 10.53 9.83 20.63
N TYR A 99 9.91 9.56 19.49
CA TYR A 99 10.62 9.28 18.24
C TYR A 99 10.18 10.17 17.10
N ASP A 100 11.06 11.08 16.70
CA ASP A 100 10.88 11.89 15.49
C ASP A 100 11.38 11.07 14.28
N MET A 101 10.44 10.68 13.41
CA MET A 101 10.79 9.91 12.22
C MET A 101 11.58 10.75 11.23
N PRO A 102 12.77 10.31 10.77
CA PRO A 102 13.54 11.06 9.77
C PRO A 102 12.90 11.04 8.38
N VAL A 103 12.05 10.07 8.11
CA VAL A 103 11.32 9.87 6.85
C VAL A 103 9.93 9.36 7.14
N ALA A 104 8.92 9.88 6.47
CA ALA A 104 7.53 9.43 6.61
C ALA A 104 7.40 7.95 6.27
N SER A 105 6.91 7.15 7.22
CA SER A 105 6.74 5.70 7.05
C SER A 105 5.68 5.15 7.98
N ALA A 106 4.51 4.85 7.44
CA ALA A 106 3.43 4.20 8.19
C ALA A 106 3.88 2.88 8.84
N GLN A 107 4.77 2.12 8.20
CA GLN A 107 5.26 0.85 8.73
C GLN A 107 6.15 1.02 9.95
N VAL A 108 6.98 2.09 9.99
CA VAL A 108 7.79 2.43 11.18
C VAL A 108 6.86 2.85 12.31
N LYS A 109 5.95 3.79 12.06
CA LYS A 109 4.94 4.25 13.02
C LYS A 109 4.15 3.06 13.59
N SER A 110 3.58 2.22 12.73
CA SER A 110 2.82 1.03 13.15
C SER A 110 3.65 0.05 13.98
N SER A 111 4.90 -0.20 13.59
CA SER A 111 5.82 -1.07 14.35
C SER A 111 6.05 -0.55 15.77
N LEU A 112 6.28 0.76 15.92
CA LEU A 112 6.49 1.40 17.22
C LEU A 112 5.23 1.45 18.07
N LEU A 113 4.06 1.72 17.48
CA LEU A 113 2.79 1.68 18.20
C LEU A 113 2.48 0.26 18.71
N LEU A 114 2.70 -0.77 17.89
CA LEU A 114 2.51 -2.17 18.30
C LEU A 114 3.49 -2.59 19.39
N ALA A 115 4.75 -2.14 19.36
CA ALA A 115 5.70 -2.33 20.45
C ALA A 115 5.28 -1.54 21.70
N GLY A 116 4.81 -0.31 21.52
CA GLY A 116 4.35 0.60 22.57
C GLY A 116 3.19 0.05 23.41
N LEU A 117 2.33 -0.82 22.82
CA LEU A 117 1.25 -1.47 23.59
C LEU A 117 1.77 -2.21 24.82
N PHE A 118 3.01 -2.71 24.78
CA PHE A 118 3.66 -3.51 25.83
C PHE A 118 4.74 -2.74 26.59
N ALA A 119 5.11 -1.55 26.14
CA ALA A 119 6.19 -0.77 26.72
C ALA A 119 5.78 -0.14 28.06
N GLU A 120 6.74 0.08 28.95
CA GLU A 120 6.55 0.88 30.15
C GLU A 120 6.57 2.37 29.77
N GLY A 121 5.50 3.10 30.07
CA GLY A 121 5.37 4.52 29.80
C GLY A 121 4.76 4.84 28.43
N THR A 122 4.99 6.07 27.97
CA THR A 122 4.40 6.60 26.73
C THR A 122 5.33 6.36 25.55
N THR A 123 4.78 5.84 24.47
CA THR A 123 5.41 5.83 23.14
C THR A 123 4.78 6.91 22.29
N ARG A 124 5.58 7.86 21.85
CA ARG A 124 5.18 8.98 20.98
C ARG A 124 5.94 8.90 19.66
N VAL A 125 5.25 9.09 18.56
CA VAL A 125 5.83 9.09 17.22
C VAL A 125 5.40 10.34 16.50
N THR A 126 6.37 11.14 16.02
CA THR A 126 6.16 12.32 15.18
C THR A 126 6.60 12.02 13.76
N GLU A 127 5.74 12.30 12.78
CA GLU A 127 6.03 12.07 11.37
C GLU A 127 6.31 13.38 10.63
N PRO A 128 7.33 13.42 9.73
CA PRO A 128 7.69 14.63 9.00
C PRO A 128 6.66 15.01 7.93
N ALA A 129 5.88 14.06 7.49
CA ALA A 129 4.72 14.21 6.60
C ALA A 129 3.69 13.13 6.93
N ILE A 130 2.41 13.48 6.80
CA ILE A 130 1.30 12.56 7.09
C ILE A 130 1.44 11.28 6.28
N CYS A 131 1.40 10.14 6.96
CA CYS A 131 1.33 8.83 6.34
C CYS A 131 0.14 8.03 6.89
N ARG A 132 -0.11 6.86 6.31
CA ARG A 132 -1.26 6.00 6.61
C ARG A 132 -1.48 5.80 8.10
N ASP A 133 -2.72 5.92 8.57
CA ASP A 133 -3.13 5.87 9.98
C ASP A 133 -3.99 4.64 10.34
N HIS A 134 -3.95 3.59 9.52
CA HIS A 134 -4.76 2.38 9.73
C HIS A 134 -4.52 1.73 11.10
N THR A 135 -3.29 1.72 11.60
CA THR A 135 -2.97 1.13 12.90
C THR A 135 -3.63 1.93 14.03
N GLU A 136 -3.59 3.24 13.97
CA GLU A 136 -4.22 4.12 14.94
C GLU A 136 -5.74 3.93 14.96
N ARG A 137 -6.36 3.89 13.78
CA ARG A 137 -7.81 3.64 13.64
C ARG A 137 -8.20 2.28 14.18
N MET A 138 -7.47 1.23 13.81
CA MET A 138 -7.72 -0.12 14.30
C MET A 138 -7.54 -0.23 15.82
N LEU A 139 -6.51 0.36 16.39
CA LEU A 139 -6.31 0.36 17.84
C LEU A 139 -7.46 1.06 18.56
N ARG A 140 -7.92 2.22 18.05
CA ARG A 140 -9.13 2.89 18.57
C ARG A 140 -10.38 2.03 18.40
N GLY A 141 -10.55 1.36 17.25
CA GLY A 141 -11.62 0.42 16.98
C GLY A 141 -11.63 -0.79 17.94
N PHE A 142 -10.45 -1.20 18.40
CA PHE A 142 -10.29 -2.21 19.47
C PHE A 142 -10.37 -1.62 20.89
N GLY A 143 -10.72 -0.34 21.03
CA GLY A 143 -10.91 0.34 22.31
C GLY A 143 -9.64 0.73 23.04
N TYR A 144 -8.51 0.83 22.33
CA TYR A 144 -7.27 1.35 22.90
C TYR A 144 -7.23 2.88 22.78
N GLU A 145 -6.78 3.55 23.84
CA GLU A 145 -6.68 5.01 23.88
C GLU A 145 -5.40 5.48 23.22
N LEU A 146 -5.52 6.36 22.24
CA LEU A 146 -4.43 7.07 21.59
C LEU A 146 -4.70 8.57 21.61
N GLU A 147 -3.65 9.35 21.84
CA GLU A 147 -3.68 10.80 21.71
C GLU A 147 -3.08 11.22 20.36
N GLY A 148 -3.62 12.28 19.74
CA GLY A 148 -3.15 12.78 18.44
C GLY A 148 -3.52 11.87 17.26
N GLY A 149 -2.66 11.86 16.24
CA GLY A 149 -2.88 11.18 14.95
C GLY A 149 -3.67 12.05 13.99
N TYR A 150 -3.83 11.58 12.74
CA TYR A 150 -4.42 12.38 11.66
C TYR A 150 -5.60 13.27 12.11
N PRO A 151 -5.61 14.56 11.74
CA PRO A 151 -4.68 15.28 10.83
C PRO A 151 -3.36 15.74 11.45
N GLU A 152 -3.15 15.51 12.76
CA GLU A 152 -1.93 15.90 13.45
C GLU A 152 -0.76 14.94 13.11
N PRO A 153 0.48 15.45 12.99
CA PRO A 153 1.63 14.63 12.65
C PRO A 153 2.16 13.79 13.82
N GLU A 154 1.63 13.98 15.00
CA GLU A 154 2.04 13.31 16.24
C GLU A 154 0.95 12.35 16.71
N VAL A 155 1.35 11.13 17.09
CA VAL A 155 0.48 10.17 17.77
C VAL A 155 1.20 9.56 18.95
N SER A 156 0.48 9.36 20.05
CA SER A 156 1.04 8.70 21.24
C SER A 156 0.05 7.72 21.88
N LEU A 157 0.60 6.75 22.57
CA LEU A 157 -0.13 5.81 23.42
C LEU A 157 0.67 5.49 24.69
N TYR A 158 -0.06 5.15 25.76
CA TYR A 158 0.51 4.65 27.01
C TYR A 158 0.42 3.11 27.03
N GLY A 159 1.53 2.45 27.29
CA GLY A 159 1.59 0.99 27.27
C GLY A 159 0.84 0.29 28.41
N GLY A 160 0.63 -1.01 28.29
CA GLY A 160 -0.03 -1.84 29.30
C GLY A 160 -1.57 -1.79 29.28
N GLY A 161 -2.19 -1.14 28.32
CA GLY A 161 -3.64 -1.16 28.10
C GLY A 161 -4.14 -2.51 27.60
N THR A 162 -5.43 -2.59 27.29
CA THR A 162 -6.09 -3.81 26.79
C THR A 162 -6.87 -3.54 25.53
N LEU A 163 -6.88 -4.50 24.61
CA LEU A 163 -7.69 -4.50 23.41
C LEU A 163 -9.00 -5.27 23.67
N ARG A 164 -10.08 -4.82 23.05
CA ARG A 164 -11.40 -5.47 23.11
C ARG A 164 -11.71 -6.12 21.77
N ALA A 165 -12.27 -7.33 21.82
CA ALA A 165 -12.73 -8.01 20.60
C ALA A 165 -13.81 -7.17 19.89
N SER A 166 -13.73 -7.13 18.57
CA SER A 166 -14.66 -6.40 17.72
C SER A 166 -14.93 -7.19 16.45
N SER A 167 -16.07 -6.92 15.81
CA SER A 167 -16.33 -7.35 14.45
C SER A 167 -15.85 -6.26 13.49
N ILE A 168 -15.10 -6.67 12.49
CA ILE A 168 -14.57 -5.77 11.47
C ILE A 168 -15.07 -6.25 10.11
N ASP A 169 -15.77 -5.38 9.40
CA ASP A 169 -16.07 -5.55 7.99
C ASP A 169 -14.94 -4.92 7.20
N VAL A 170 -14.12 -5.75 6.54
CA VAL A 170 -12.91 -5.27 5.86
C VAL A 170 -13.30 -4.64 4.52
N PRO A 171 -13.07 -3.33 4.32
CA PRO A 171 -13.43 -2.67 3.07
C PRO A 171 -12.56 -3.14 1.90
N ALA A 172 -13.04 -2.93 0.69
CA ALA A 172 -12.23 -3.08 -0.52
C ALA A 172 -11.06 -2.10 -0.52
N ASP A 173 -9.92 -2.54 -1.03
CA ASP A 173 -8.69 -1.75 -1.05
C ASP A 173 -8.70 -0.70 -2.16
N ILE A 174 -8.51 0.57 -1.80
CA ILE A 174 -8.43 1.69 -2.74
C ILE A 174 -7.30 1.51 -3.78
N SER A 175 -6.20 0.85 -3.43
CA SER A 175 -5.12 0.56 -4.36
C SER A 175 -5.54 -0.42 -5.45
N SER A 176 -6.35 -1.42 -5.09
CA SER A 176 -6.96 -2.34 -6.06
C SER A 176 -8.03 -1.65 -6.89
N ALA A 177 -8.87 -0.82 -6.24
CA ALA A 177 -9.89 -0.01 -6.88
C ALA A 177 -9.31 0.97 -7.92
N ALA A 178 -8.12 1.51 -7.69
CA ALA A 178 -7.48 2.51 -8.55
C ALA A 178 -7.33 2.03 -10.02
N PHE A 179 -7.08 0.74 -10.25
CA PHE A 179 -6.99 0.20 -11.61
C PHE A 179 -8.32 0.28 -12.34
N PHE A 180 -9.42 -0.02 -11.66
CA PHE A 180 -10.78 0.06 -12.21
C PHE A 180 -11.26 1.51 -12.34
N LEU A 181 -10.87 2.39 -11.41
CA LEU A 181 -11.14 3.83 -11.51
C LEU A 181 -10.47 4.41 -12.76
N VAL A 182 -9.19 4.11 -12.97
CA VAL A 182 -8.47 4.55 -14.17
C VAL A 182 -9.08 3.92 -15.41
N ALA A 183 -9.40 2.62 -15.40
CA ALA A 183 -10.04 1.94 -16.52
C ALA A 183 -11.34 2.65 -16.95
N ALA A 184 -12.20 2.99 -15.99
CA ALA A 184 -13.45 3.71 -16.29
C ALA A 184 -13.17 5.15 -16.74
N ALA A 185 -12.22 5.86 -16.11
CA ALA A 185 -11.91 7.24 -16.47
C ALA A 185 -11.41 7.40 -17.92
N ILE A 186 -10.64 6.42 -18.43
CA ILE A 186 -10.04 6.49 -19.77
C ILE A 186 -10.90 5.87 -20.87
N THR A 187 -11.94 5.10 -20.53
CA THR A 187 -12.74 4.35 -21.52
C THR A 187 -13.99 5.12 -21.93
N PRO A 188 -14.11 5.58 -23.19
CA PRO A 188 -15.29 6.33 -23.64
C PRO A 188 -16.62 5.62 -23.36
N GLY A 189 -17.53 6.32 -22.67
CA GLY A 189 -18.86 5.84 -22.33
C GLY A 189 -18.91 4.91 -21.12
N ALA A 190 -17.79 4.61 -20.48
CA ALA A 190 -17.76 3.78 -19.29
C ALA A 190 -18.45 4.47 -18.10
N ARG A 191 -19.14 3.66 -17.30
CA ARG A 191 -19.69 4.02 -15.99
C ARG A 191 -19.46 2.85 -15.05
N LEU A 192 -18.92 3.13 -13.88
CA LEU A 192 -18.56 2.09 -12.92
C LEU A 192 -18.89 2.55 -11.50
N THR A 193 -19.44 1.64 -10.70
CA THR A 193 -19.58 1.79 -9.26
C THR A 193 -18.75 0.73 -8.56
N LEU A 194 -17.84 1.17 -7.72
CA LEU A 194 -17.08 0.28 -6.84
C LEU A 194 -17.66 0.38 -5.43
N HIS A 195 -18.17 -0.75 -4.94
CA HIS A 195 -18.86 -0.78 -3.66
C HIS A 195 -17.92 -1.00 -2.49
N HIS A 196 -18.24 -0.38 -1.35
CA HIS A 196 -17.64 -0.63 -0.06
C HIS A 196 -16.13 -0.47 -0.06
N VAL A 197 -15.62 0.59 -0.69
CA VAL A 197 -14.19 0.89 -0.80
C VAL A 197 -13.73 1.72 0.39
N GLY A 198 -12.58 1.36 0.97
CA GLY A 198 -11.94 2.17 2.01
C GLY A 198 -11.51 3.52 1.44
N VAL A 199 -12.03 4.61 2.01
CA VAL A 199 -11.74 6.00 1.60
C VAL A 199 -11.01 6.77 2.68
N ASN A 200 -10.09 6.12 3.36
CA ASN A 200 -9.24 6.76 4.36
C ASN A 200 -8.52 7.98 3.75
N PRO A 201 -8.63 9.19 4.35
CA PRO A 201 -8.03 10.41 3.80
C PRO A 201 -6.51 10.31 3.56
N THR A 202 -5.81 9.46 4.30
CA THR A 202 -4.37 9.20 4.09
C THR A 202 -4.07 8.30 2.89
N ARG A 203 -5.11 7.85 2.15
CA ARG A 203 -5.05 6.94 1.00
C ARG A 203 -5.75 7.46 -0.25
N THR A 204 -6.53 8.53 -0.14
CA THR A 204 -7.41 9.00 -1.22
C THR A 204 -6.74 9.99 -2.18
N GLY A 205 -5.42 10.12 -2.16
CA GLY A 205 -4.70 10.97 -3.11
C GLY A 205 -5.01 10.63 -4.57
N VAL A 206 -5.23 9.35 -4.89
CA VAL A 206 -5.63 8.92 -6.24
C VAL A 206 -6.95 9.52 -6.69
N LEU A 207 -7.94 9.64 -5.80
CA LEU A 207 -9.24 10.24 -6.11
C LEU A 207 -9.10 11.74 -6.38
N GLU A 208 -8.27 12.41 -5.58
CA GLU A 208 -8.01 13.84 -5.74
C GLU A 208 -7.25 14.13 -7.04
N ILE A 209 -6.21 13.36 -7.35
CA ILE A 209 -5.45 13.48 -8.60
C ILE A 209 -6.37 13.25 -9.82
N LEU A 210 -7.21 12.21 -9.81
CA LEU A 210 -8.16 11.95 -10.89
C LEU A 210 -9.16 13.08 -11.06
N ARG A 211 -9.68 13.67 -9.95
CA ARG A 211 -10.56 14.85 -10.00
C ARG A 211 -9.86 16.07 -10.62
N GLN A 212 -8.61 16.34 -10.23
CA GLN A 212 -7.81 17.43 -10.80
C GLN A 212 -7.55 17.21 -12.31
N MET A 213 -7.40 15.96 -12.73
CA MET A 213 -7.33 15.60 -14.14
C MET A 213 -8.67 15.72 -14.89
N GLY A 214 -9.78 15.96 -14.19
CA GLY A 214 -11.10 16.14 -14.79
C GLY A 214 -12.01 14.92 -14.74
N ALA A 215 -11.66 13.86 -14.02
CA ALA A 215 -12.54 12.70 -13.87
C ALA A 215 -13.84 13.05 -13.14
N GLU A 216 -14.97 12.57 -13.65
CA GLU A 216 -16.28 12.67 -13.00
C GLU A 216 -16.43 11.57 -11.95
N LEU A 217 -16.14 11.90 -10.68
CA LEU A 217 -16.09 10.97 -9.59
C LEU A 217 -16.88 11.48 -8.38
N SER A 218 -17.76 10.63 -7.80
CA SER A 218 -18.51 10.92 -6.58
C SER A 218 -18.38 9.79 -5.56
N LEU A 219 -18.54 10.14 -4.28
CA LEU A 219 -18.67 9.19 -3.17
C LEU A 219 -20.13 9.15 -2.72
N GLU A 220 -20.63 7.94 -2.49
CA GLU A 220 -21.99 7.69 -2.02
C GLU A 220 -21.95 6.67 -0.88
N ASN A 221 -23.03 6.57 -0.11
CA ASN A 221 -23.16 5.61 0.98
C ASN A 221 -22.01 5.64 1.98
N GLU A 222 -21.46 6.84 2.25
CA GLU A 222 -20.37 7.03 3.18
C GLU A 222 -20.75 6.53 4.59
N CYS A 223 -19.89 5.69 5.16
CA CYS A 223 -20.05 5.15 6.52
C CYS A 223 -18.69 4.90 7.15
N GLU A 224 -18.69 4.47 8.42
CA GLU A 224 -17.49 4.07 9.14
C GLU A 224 -17.58 2.61 9.56
N VAL A 225 -16.52 1.85 9.32
CA VAL A 225 -16.43 0.43 9.66
C VAL A 225 -15.12 0.16 10.39
N GLY A 226 -15.21 -0.22 11.67
CA GLY A 226 -14.02 -0.48 12.48
C GLY A 226 -13.05 0.70 12.63
N GLY A 227 -13.56 1.94 12.54
CA GLY A 227 -12.76 3.18 12.58
C GLY A 227 -12.25 3.64 11.19
N GLU A 228 -12.51 2.87 10.13
CA GLU A 228 -12.13 3.25 8.77
C GLU A 228 -13.33 3.84 8.01
N PRO A 229 -13.16 4.97 7.31
CA PRO A 229 -14.19 5.51 6.45
C PRO A 229 -14.29 4.68 5.16
N VAL A 230 -15.52 4.40 4.77
CA VAL A 230 -15.86 3.55 3.62
C VAL A 230 -16.95 4.23 2.79
N ALA A 231 -16.88 4.08 1.47
CA ALA A 231 -17.87 4.62 0.54
C ALA A 231 -18.04 3.74 -0.69
N ASP A 232 -19.13 3.92 -1.39
CA ASP A 232 -19.26 3.53 -2.79
C ASP A 232 -18.66 4.63 -3.66
N ILE A 233 -17.82 4.25 -4.63
CA ILE A 233 -17.17 5.20 -5.56
C ILE A 233 -17.80 5.05 -6.91
N ASN A 234 -18.48 6.10 -7.37
CA ASN A 234 -18.99 6.18 -8.75
C ASN A 234 -18.01 6.95 -9.60
N ILE A 235 -17.73 6.45 -10.80
CA ILE A 235 -16.89 7.12 -11.78
C ILE A 235 -17.49 6.96 -13.18
N ASN A 236 -17.48 8.06 -13.94
CA ASN A 236 -17.86 8.09 -15.34
C ASN A 236 -16.64 8.46 -16.18
N TYR A 237 -16.64 8.01 -17.43
CA TYR A 237 -15.70 8.53 -18.42
C TYR A 237 -15.82 10.05 -18.54
N ALA A 238 -14.69 10.74 -18.50
CA ALA A 238 -14.55 12.13 -18.89
C ALA A 238 -13.19 12.33 -19.59
N PRO A 239 -13.08 13.28 -20.53
CA PRO A 239 -11.78 13.65 -21.08
C PRO A 239 -10.85 14.12 -19.97
N LEU A 240 -9.72 13.44 -19.80
CA LEU A 240 -8.71 13.80 -18.80
C LEU A 240 -7.75 14.86 -19.38
N ALA A 241 -7.30 15.78 -18.52
CA ALA A 241 -6.27 16.76 -18.83
C ALA A 241 -4.99 16.48 -18.05
N GLY A 242 -3.84 16.75 -18.65
CA GLY A 242 -2.53 16.71 -17.99
C GLY A 242 -2.45 17.78 -16.91
N ILE A 243 -1.78 17.46 -15.80
CA ILE A 243 -1.62 18.33 -14.63
C ILE A 243 -0.20 18.29 -14.07
N GLU A 244 0.16 19.30 -13.30
CA GLU A 244 1.26 19.21 -12.34
C GLU A 244 0.70 18.67 -11.01
N ILE A 245 1.16 17.48 -10.60
CA ILE A 245 0.67 16.82 -9.38
C ILE A 245 1.30 17.53 -8.16
N ASP A 246 0.44 17.99 -7.25
CA ASP A 246 0.90 18.58 -5.98
C ASP A 246 1.74 17.56 -5.20
N PRO A 247 3.00 17.87 -4.82
CA PRO A 247 3.84 17.00 -4.00
C PRO A 247 3.19 16.54 -2.69
N ALA A 248 2.27 17.33 -2.13
CA ALA A 248 1.51 16.95 -0.94
C ALA A 248 0.60 15.71 -1.14
N LEU A 249 0.19 15.41 -2.38
CA LEU A 249 -0.59 14.24 -2.72
C LEU A 249 0.25 12.98 -2.92
N VAL A 250 1.57 13.12 -3.10
CA VAL A 250 2.46 11.99 -3.39
C VAL A 250 2.40 10.90 -2.32
N PRO A 251 2.57 11.19 -1.01
CA PRO A 251 2.48 10.15 0.02
C PRO A 251 1.08 9.53 0.13
N LEU A 252 0.02 10.25 -0.26
CA LEU A 252 -1.37 9.81 -0.20
C LEU A 252 -1.79 8.92 -1.39
N ALA A 253 -0.94 8.84 -2.45
CA ALA A 253 -1.18 8.07 -3.67
C ALA A 253 0.04 7.26 -4.12
N ILE A 254 1.04 7.08 -3.25
CA ILE A 254 2.35 6.54 -3.64
C ILE A 254 2.28 5.17 -4.31
N ASP A 255 1.31 4.36 -3.95
CA ASP A 255 1.16 3.01 -4.49
C ASP A 255 0.24 2.97 -5.73
N GLU A 256 -0.50 4.03 -6.01
CA GLU A 256 -1.45 4.14 -7.13
C GLU A 256 -0.84 4.79 -8.38
N PHE A 257 0.38 5.34 -8.29
CA PHE A 257 1.03 5.99 -9.43
C PHE A 257 1.17 5.13 -10.69
N PRO A 258 1.42 3.82 -10.64
CA PRO A 258 1.42 3.02 -11.87
C PRO A 258 0.10 3.13 -12.66
N ALA A 259 -1.05 3.09 -11.98
CA ALA A 259 -2.35 3.31 -12.63
C ALA A 259 -2.53 4.77 -13.09
N LEU A 260 -2.13 5.75 -12.27
CA LEU A 260 -2.20 7.17 -12.61
C LEU A 260 -1.31 7.55 -13.82
N PHE A 261 -0.19 6.87 -14.03
CA PHE A 261 0.65 7.07 -15.21
C PHE A 261 -0.05 6.61 -16.50
N VAL A 262 -0.92 5.58 -16.40
CA VAL A 262 -1.79 5.19 -17.52
C VAL A 262 -2.86 6.24 -17.76
N ALA A 263 -3.48 6.79 -16.72
CA ALA A 263 -4.41 7.92 -16.86
C ALA A 263 -3.72 9.13 -17.52
N ALA A 264 -2.50 9.46 -17.09
CA ALA A 264 -1.68 10.52 -17.67
C ALA A 264 -1.34 10.27 -19.16
N ALA A 265 -1.03 9.02 -19.52
CA ALA A 265 -0.77 8.66 -20.91
C ALA A 265 -1.99 8.80 -21.82
N CYS A 266 -3.21 8.79 -21.26
CA CYS A 266 -4.48 8.96 -21.97
C CYS A 266 -5.10 10.37 -21.83
N ALA A 267 -4.44 11.28 -21.10
CA ALA A 267 -4.90 12.64 -20.87
C ALA A 267 -4.53 13.57 -22.04
N ASP A 268 -5.21 14.71 -22.17
CA ASP A 268 -4.77 15.77 -23.08
C ASP A 268 -3.70 16.64 -22.41
N GLY A 269 -2.52 16.75 -23.05
CA GLY A 269 -1.39 17.51 -22.55
C GLY A 269 -0.45 16.73 -21.63
N ARG A 270 0.34 17.47 -20.86
CA ARG A 270 1.45 16.95 -20.08
C ARG A 270 1.09 16.80 -18.60
N THR A 271 1.37 15.62 -18.05
CA THR A 271 1.30 15.37 -16.59
C THR A 271 2.71 15.29 -16.02
N VAL A 272 2.95 15.98 -14.89
CA VAL A 272 4.26 16.03 -14.23
C VAL A 272 4.11 15.58 -12.78
N LEU A 273 4.95 14.63 -12.38
CA LEU A 273 5.11 14.16 -10.99
C LEU A 273 6.53 14.50 -10.52
N ARG A 274 6.64 15.07 -9.32
CA ARG A 274 7.92 15.30 -8.63
C ARG A 274 7.81 14.88 -7.16
N GLY A 275 8.94 14.70 -6.47
CA GLY A 275 8.96 14.33 -5.05
C GLY A 275 8.55 12.89 -4.78
N ALA A 276 8.69 12.00 -5.75
CA ALA A 276 8.25 10.60 -5.68
C ALA A 276 9.43 9.61 -5.79
N GLU A 277 10.59 9.96 -5.29
CA GLU A 277 11.81 9.11 -5.31
C GLU A 277 11.59 7.75 -4.64
N GLU A 278 10.63 7.64 -3.71
CA GLU A 278 10.29 6.39 -3.07
C GLU A 278 9.76 5.33 -4.06
N LEU A 279 9.21 5.73 -5.20
CA LEU A 279 8.78 4.81 -6.26
C LEU A 279 9.93 4.00 -6.85
N ARG A 280 11.18 4.49 -6.76
CA ARG A 280 12.36 3.82 -7.30
C ARG A 280 12.84 2.64 -6.45
N VAL A 281 12.40 2.57 -5.19
CA VAL A 281 12.83 1.55 -4.21
C VAL A 281 11.67 0.65 -3.73
N LYS A 282 10.61 0.55 -4.53
CA LYS A 282 9.47 -0.36 -4.29
C LYS A 282 9.83 -1.80 -4.73
N GLU A 283 8.87 -2.57 -5.20
CA GLU A 283 9.06 -3.92 -5.75
C GLU A 283 9.94 -3.91 -7.00
N SER A 284 9.89 -2.81 -7.75
CA SER A 284 10.77 -2.44 -8.87
C SER A 284 11.07 -0.94 -8.82
N ASP A 285 11.95 -0.43 -9.68
CA ASP A 285 11.99 1.00 -9.99
C ASP A 285 10.76 1.37 -10.82
N ARG A 286 9.65 1.69 -10.13
CA ARG A 286 8.36 1.97 -10.77
C ARG A 286 8.40 3.14 -11.74
N ILE A 287 9.28 4.12 -11.52
CA ILE A 287 9.45 5.24 -12.45
C ILE A 287 10.03 4.74 -13.76
N GLU A 288 11.14 4.01 -13.71
CA GLU A 288 11.85 3.59 -14.92
C GLU A 288 11.12 2.48 -15.68
N VAL A 289 10.53 1.51 -14.95
CA VAL A 289 9.79 0.41 -15.58
C VAL A 289 8.52 0.93 -16.27
N MET A 290 7.75 1.81 -15.62
CA MET A 290 6.58 2.44 -16.25
C MET A 290 6.99 3.33 -17.43
N ALA A 291 8.05 4.12 -17.30
CA ALA A 291 8.54 4.96 -18.40
C ALA A 291 8.95 4.11 -19.61
N THR A 292 9.65 3.00 -19.38
CA THR A 292 10.06 2.09 -20.44
C THR A 292 8.86 1.48 -21.16
N GLY A 293 7.89 0.96 -20.42
CA GLY A 293 6.69 0.39 -21.00
C GLY A 293 5.85 1.42 -21.75
N LEU A 294 5.65 2.64 -21.21
CA LEU A 294 4.92 3.70 -21.89
C LEU A 294 5.61 4.14 -23.18
N ARG A 295 6.95 4.24 -23.19
CA ARG A 295 7.71 4.53 -24.43
C ARG A 295 7.51 3.43 -25.49
N GLN A 296 7.45 2.16 -25.10
CA GLN A 296 7.14 1.06 -26.01
C GLN A 296 5.73 1.18 -26.60
N LEU A 297 4.78 1.74 -25.86
CA LEU A 297 3.44 2.06 -26.35
C LEU A 297 3.37 3.36 -27.17
N GLY A 298 4.49 4.00 -27.46
CA GLY A 298 4.58 5.22 -28.28
C GLY A 298 4.39 6.53 -27.51
N ILE A 299 4.38 6.50 -26.18
CA ILE A 299 4.18 7.69 -25.35
C ILE A 299 5.50 8.38 -25.09
N SER A 300 5.53 9.71 -25.21
CA SER A 300 6.67 10.55 -24.85
C SER A 300 6.79 10.69 -23.34
N VAL A 301 7.91 10.23 -22.78
CA VAL A 301 8.12 10.19 -21.34
C VAL A 301 9.53 10.71 -21.01
N GLU A 302 9.59 11.63 -20.07
CA GLU A 302 10.82 12.14 -19.44
C GLU A 302 10.88 11.66 -17.98
N THR A 303 12.01 11.10 -17.55
CA THR A 303 12.22 10.66 -16.16
C THR A 303 13.15 11.60 -15.42
N PHE A 304 12.87 11.81 -14.12
CA PHE A 304 13.70 12.57 -13.18
C PHE A 304 14.16 11.66 -12.04
N GLU A 305 15.11 12.07 -11.24
CA GLU A 305 15.51 11.31 -10.04
C GLU A 305 14.34 11.05 -9.10
N ASP A 306 13.46 12.04 -8.96
CA ASP A 306 12.32 12.09 -8.04
C ASP A 306 10.96 12.03 -8.73
N GLY A 307 10.88 11.69 -10.03
CA GLY A 307 9.60 11.73 -10.71
C GLY A 307 9.63 11.43 -12.21
N ILE A 308 8.54 11.81 -12.88
CA ILE A 308 8.29 11.52 -14.29
C ILE A 308 7.40 12.61 -14.90
N ALA A 309 7.59 12.87 -16.19
CA ALA A 309 6.65 13.65 -17.00
C ALA A 309 6.17 12.82 -18.19
N ILE A 310 4.88 12.83 -18.45
CA ILE A 310 4.20 12.03 -19.45
C ILE A 310 3.38 12.94 -20.35
N GLU A 311 3.66 12.90 -21.66
CA GLU A 311 2.82 13.57 -22.67
C GLU A 311 1.71 12.60 -23.09
N GLY A 312 0.47 12.95 -22.83
CA GLY A 312 -0.66 12.09 -23.17
C GLY A 312 -0.91 12.01 -24.70
N ALA A 313 -1.57 10.93 -25.09
CA ALA A 313 -1.92 10.65 -26.47
C ALA A 313 -3.36 10.17 -26.62
N SER A 314 -3.92 10.34 -27.82
CA SER A 314 -5.29 9.91 -28.12
C SER A 314 -5.46 8.37 -28.17
N ALA A 315 -4.37 7.66 -28.44
CA ALA A 315 -4.32 6.18 -28.47
C ALA A 315 -2.91 5.70 -28.09
N LEU A 316 -2.85 4.49 -27.61
CA LEU A 316 -1.60 3.80 -27.26
C LEU A 316 -1.27 2.75 -28.33
N GLY A 317 -0.01 2.50 -28.57
CA GLY A 317 0.44 1.35 -29.38
C GLY A 317 0.28 0.04 -28.63
N GLY A 318 0.61 -1.08 -29.31
CA GLY A 318 0.76 -2.38 -28.65
C GLY A 318 2.22 -2.74 -28.48
N ALA A 319 2.52 -3.53 -27.47
CA ALA A 319 3.88 -4.01 -27.18
C ALA A 319 3.87 -5.20 -26.22
N THR A 320 5.04 -5.87 -26.13
CA THR A 320 5.33 -6.80 -25.04
C THR A 320 6.08 -6.04 -23.94
N ILE A 321 5.48 -6.00 -22.75
CA ILE A 321 5.96 -5.25 -21.59
C ILE A 321 6.46 -6.22 -20.52
N ASP A 322 7.66 -6.02 -20.01
CA ASP A 322 8.16 -6.70 -18.83
C ASP A 322 7.75 -5.93 -17.57
N SER A 323 6.95 -6.57 -16.71
CA SER A 323 6.54 -5.96 -15.43
C SER A 323 7.63 -6.03 -14.36
N HIS A 324 8.73 -6.73 -14.60
CA HIS A 324 9.78 -7.01 -13.62
C HIS A 324 9.25 -7.63 -12.32
N GLY A 325 8.18 -8.43 -12.42
CA GLY A 325 7.52 -9.05 -11.28
C GLY A 325 6.72 -8.08 -10.39
N ASP A 326 6.56 -6.81 -10.79
CA ASP A 326 5.74 -5.85 -10.05
C ASP A 326 4.29 -5.95 -10.49
N HIS A 327 3.44 -6.44 -9.58
CA HIS A 327 2.01 -6.64 -9.82
C HIS A 327 1.27 -5.36 -10.20
N ARG A 328 1.69 -4.18 -9.66
CA ARG A 328 1.04 -2.90 -9.98
C ARG A 328 1.34 -2.44 -11.38
N ILE A 329 2.55 -2.68 -11.85
CA ILE A 329 2.94 -2.41 -13.23
C ILE A 329 2.19 -3.35 -14.18
N ALA A 330 2.11 -4.64 -13.85
CA ALA A 330 1.36 -5.59 -14.65
C ALA A 330 -0.11 -5.20 -14.81
N MET A 331 -0.79 -4.88 -13.72
CA MET A 331 -2.19 -4.45 -13.75
C MET A 331 -2.37 -3.08 -14.44
N ALA A 332 -1.44 -2.15 -14.31
CA ALA A 332 -1.48 -0.85 -14.99
C ALA A 332 -1.44 -1.03 -16.52
N PHE A 333 -0.54 -1.86 -17.04
CA PHE A 333 -0.48 -2.11 -18.48
C PHE A 333 -1.64 -2.98 -19.00
N ALA A 334 -2.22 -3.84 -18.16
CA ALA A 334 -3.49 -4.49 -18.49
C ALA A 334 -4.60 -3.45 -18.70
N VAL A 335 -4.70 -2.44 -17.83
CA VAL A 335 -5.66 -1.33 -17.97
C VAL A 335 -5.34 -0.47 -19.19
N ALA A 336 -4.06 -0.22 -19.50
CA ALA A 336 -3.65 0.56 -20.67
C ALA A 336 -4.16 -0.04 -22.00
N SER A 337 -4.39 -1.37 -22.05
CA SER A 337 -4.92 -2.04 -23.24
C SER A 337 -6.29 -1.52 -23.69
N LEU A 338 -7.06 -0.90 -22.79
CA LEU A 338 -8.37 -0.27 -23.14
C LEU A 338 -8.24 0.89 -24.12
N ARG A 339 -7.05 1.46 -24.27
CA ARG A 339 -6.76 2.58 -25.20
C ARG A 339 -5.72 2.22 -26.24
N ALA A 340 -5.28 0.94 -26.27
CA ALA A 340 -4.30 0.47 -27.24
C ALA A 340 -4.94 0.14 -28.60
N GLU A 341 -4.25 0.47 -29.69
CA GLU A 341 -4.65 0.13 -31.06
C GLU A 341 -4.33 -1.33 -31.44
N SER A 342 -3.47 -1.96 -30.66
CA SER A 342 -3.08 -3.37 -30.83
C SER A 342 -2.77 -4.01 -29.47
N GLU A 343 -2.53 -5.32 -29.46
CA GLU A 343 -2.34 -6.11 -28.25
C GLU A 343 -1.20 -5.62 -27.37
N ILE A 344 -1.45 -5.63 -26.06
CA ILE A 344 -0.41 -5.47 -25.03
C ILE A 344 -0.25 -6.82 -24.34
N THR A 345 0.93 -7.42 -24.46
CA THR A 345 1.31 -8.63 -23.72
C THR A 345 2.15 -8.22 -22.53
N VAL A 346 1.78 -8.64 -21.32
CA VAL A 346 2.54 -8.35 -20.11
C VAL A 346 3.21 -9.60 -19.58
N GLN A 347 4.52 -9.55 -19.38
CA GLN A 347 5.34 -10.66 -18.88
C GLN A 347 5.62 -10.54 -17.38
N GLN A 348 5.99 -11.65 -16.74
CA GLN A 348 6.33 -11.75 -15.32
C GLN A 348 5.18 -11.34 -14.38
N CYS A 349 3.93 -11.73 -14.72
CA CYS A 349 2.71 -11.31 -14.02
C CYS A 349 2.33 -12.15 -12.80
N GLN A 350 3.09 -13.20 -12.45
CA GLN A 350 2.73 -14.17 -11.40
C GLN A 350 2.41 -13.53 -10.03
N ASN A 351 3.00 -12.38 -9.74
CA ASN A 351 2.76 -11.66 -8.49
C ASN A 351 1.40 -10.94 -8.43
N VAL A 352 0.68 -10.83 -9.55
CA VAL A 352 -0.69 -10.32 -9.56
C VAL A 352 -1.59 -11.19 -8.70
N ALA A 353 -1.54 -12.51 -8.87
CA ALA A 353 -2.33 -13.46 -8.08
C ALA A 353 -2.03 -13.41 -6.57
N THR A 354 -0.82 -12.98 -6.18
CA THR A 354 -0.44 -12.80 -4.77
C THR A 354 -1.06 -11.55 -4.15
N SER A 355 -1.16 -10.47 -4.93
CA SER A 355 -1.59 -9.15 -4.43
C SER A 355 -3.07 -8.89 -4.68
N PHE A 356 -3.59 -9.31 -5.84
CA PHE A 356 -4.98 -9.17 -6.22
C PHE A 356 -5.50 -10.49 -6.85
N PRO A 357 -5.77 -11.51 -6.00
CA PRO A 357 -6.34 -12.77 -6.48
C PRO A 357 -7.64 -12.51 -7.24
N GLY A 358 -7.77 -13.06 -8.45
CA GLY A 358 -8.96 -12.89 -9.27
C GLY A 358 -9.02 -11.59 -10.08
N PHE A 359 -7.94 -10.78 -10.15
CA PHE A 359 -7.90 -9.55 -10.97
C PHE A 359 -8.34 -9.80 -12.41
N VAL A 360 -7.81 -10.83 -13.07
CA VAL A 360 -8.14 -11.13 -14.47
C VAL A 360 -9.63 -11.44 -14.65
N ALA A 361 -10.19 -12.26 -13.76
CA ALA A 361 -11.62 -12.61 -13.83
C ALA A 361 -12.51 -11.37 -13.61
N LEU A 362 -12.19 -10.55 -12.61
CA LEU A 362 -12.94 -9.33 -12.30
C LEU A 362 -12.79 -8.28 -13.41
N ALA A 363 -11.59 -8.13 -13.98
CA ALA A 363 -11.33 -7.24 -15.09
C ALA A 363 -12.12 -7.66 -16.35
N ALA A 364 -12.17 -8.96 -16.65
CA ALA A 364 -12.97 -9.48 -17.74
C ALA A 364 -14.47 -9.27 -17.52
N GLU A 365 -14.97 -9.46 -16.29
CA GLU A 365 -16.37 -9.17 -15.92
C GLU A 365 -16.68 -7.67 -16.07
N ALA A 366 -15.74 -6.80 -15.75
CA ALA A 366 -15.85 -5.36 -15.94
C ALA A 366 -15.73 -4.91 -17.42
N GLY A 367 -15.44 -5.83 -18.34
CA GLY A 367 -15.42 -5.58 -19.78
C GLY A 367 -14.02 -5.44 -20.40
N LEU A 368 -12.93 -5.71 -19.68
CA LEU A 368 -11.60 -5.86 -20.26
C LEU A 368 -11.53 -7.14 -21.09
N ASN A 369 -10.98 -7.05 -22.31
CA ASN A 369 -10.60 -8.25 -23.06
C ASN A 369 -9.20 -8.69 -22.61
N ILE A 370 -9.14 -9.53 -21.58
CA ILE A 370 -7.92 -10.00 -20.93
C ILE A 370 -7.93 -11.50 -20.73
N GLU A 371 -6.80 -12.14 -20.92
CA GLU A 371 -6.62 -13.57 -20.66
C GLU A 371 -5.24 -13.85 -20.04
N GLU A 372 -5.14 -14.92 -19.27
CA GLU A 372 -3.87 -15.48 -18.80
C GLU A 372 -3.33 -16.46 -19.84
N ILE A 373 -2.10 -16.23 -20.26
CA ILE A 373 -1.38 -17.15 -21.16
C ILE A 373 -0.46 -17.97 -20.26
N ALA A 374 -0.68 -19.30 -20.24
CA ALA A 374 0.23 -20.21 -19.55
C ALA A 374 1.55 -20.32 -20.32
N ASP A 375 2.68 -20.29 -19.60
CA ASP A 375 4.03 -20.52 -20.15
C ASP A 375 4.19 -21.95 -20.71
#